data_afe262e160f70b58f6a48e86b8c0b20f
#
_entry.id   afe262e160f70b58f6a48e86b8c0b20f
#
_cell.length_a   1.000
_cell.length_b   1.000
_cell.length_c   1.000
_cell.angle_alpha   90.00
_cell.angle_beta   90.00
_cell.angle_gamma   90.00
#
_symmetry.space_group_name_H-M   'P 1'
#
loop_
_entity.id
_entity.type
_entity.pdbx_description
1 polymer ?
#
loop_
_entity_poly.entity_id
_entity_poly.type
_entity_poly.pdbx_seq_one_letter_code
_entity_poly.pdbx_strand_id
1 'polypeptide(L)'
;MADAIAADRLIYVYAGGGHTTLAMGEMFFRAGGLANINPMMETALSVFNQALKYLALERTENFGASIVKYYDPQPGDVVIFFHNIGINPATIDAAMECHKRGCKIIAVASSYWQNEMPKDHFIRHSNGTNLFDYADVAIDDYNPVGDAIVNVPGMTTPIGPVSNVVDFTIAHLLEISCCRQCVERGLVPPVWNSAHAPGGDEKNAAYLKKYRPLVKCL
;
A
#
# COMPACT_ATOMS: atom_id res chain seq x y z
N MET A 1 7.97 -10.05 -4.48
CA MET A 1 7.78 -10.35 -3.04
C MET A 1 8.56 -11.61 -2.60
N ALA A 2 8.37 -12.77 -3.21
CA ALA A 2 9.12 -13.99 -2.82
C ALA A 2 10.64 -13.83 -2.95
N ASP A 3 11.14 -13.06 -3.91
CA ASP A 3 12.56 -12.75 -4.02
C ASP A 3 13.07 -11.89 -2.86
N ALA A 4 12.25 -10.97 -2.35
CA ALA A 4 12.58 -10.19 -1.16
C ALA A 4 12.71 -11.10 0.08
N ILE A 5 11.79 -12.07 0.24
CA ILE A 5 11.88 -13.07 1.33
C ILE A 5 13.13 -13.93 1.17
N ALA A 6 13.44 -14.41 -0.04
CA ALA A 6 14.65 -15.20 -0.30
C ALA A 6 15.94 -14.44 0.01
N ALA A 7 15.94 -13.12 -0.20
CA ALA A 7 17.05 -12.22 0.09
C ALA A 7 17.04 -11.67 1.52
N ASP A 8 16.14 -12.14 2.38
CA ASP A 8 15.96 -11.69 3.78
C ASP A 8 15.68 -10.17 3.88
N ARG A 9 14.90 -9.62 2.97
CA ARG A 9 14.56 -8.20 2.90
C ARG A 9 13.15 -7.91 3.41
N LEU A 10 12.93 -6.66 3.81
CA LEU A 10 11.60 -6.15 4.10
C LEU A 10 10.81 -5.91 2.81
N ILE A 11 9.48 -5.96 2.93
CA ILE A 11 8.54 -5.51 1.91
C ILE A 11 7.88 -4.26 2.47
N TYR A 12 8.04 -3.15 1.77
CA TYR A 12 7.44 -1.89 2.17
C TYR A 12 6.03 -1.76 1.61
N VAL A 13 5.16 -1.08 2.35
CA VAL A 13 3.82 -0.75 1.88
C VAL A 13 3.60 0.73 2.07
N TYR A 14 3.22 1.42 1.02
CA TYR A 14 2.85 2.83 1.00
C TYR A 14 1.36 2.99 0.67
N ALA A 15 0.68 3.91 1.34
CA ALA A 15 -0.69 4.29 1.02
C ALA A 15 -0.80 5.82 0.97
N GLY A 16 -1.33 6.32 -0.14
CA GLY A 16 -1.25 7.73 -0.51
C GLY A 16 -2.14 8.68 0.27
N GLY A 17 -3.08 8.18 1.07
CA GLY A 17 -3.94 9.01 1.90
C GLY A 17 -5.32 8.43 2.15
N GLY A 18 -6.00 8.96 3.15
CA GLY A 18 -7.36 8.63 3.49
C GLY A 18 -7.58 7.15 3.79
N HIS A 19 -8.60 6.59 3.17
CA HIS A 19 -9.02 5.21 3.41
C HIS A 19 -8.05 4.17 2.86
N THR A 20 -7.20 4.47 1.87
CA THR A 20 -6.19 3.54 1.38
C THR A 20 -5.14 3.18 2.43
N THR A 21 -4.98 4.02 3.47
CA THR A 21 -4.14 3.69 4.63
C THR A 21 -4.63 2.46 5.40
N LEU A 22 -5.90 2.10 5.26
CA LEU A 22 -6.47 0.90 5.87
C LEU A 22 -5.94 -0.38 5.18
N ALA A 23 -5.75 -0.36 3.84
CA ALA A 23 -5.16 -1.49 3.12
C ALA A 23 -3.70 -1.74 3.53
N MET A 24 -2.93 -0.67 3.75
CA MET A 24 -1.59 -0.77 4.34
C MET A 24 -1.65 -1.36 5.76
N GLY A 25 -2.61 -0.93 6.58
CA GLY A 25 -2.82 -1.46 7.93
C GLY A 25 -3.24 -2.93 7.91
N GLU A 26 -4.03 -3.37 6.92
CA GLU A 26 -4.48 -4.75 6.76
C GLU A 26 -3.32 -5.72 6.50
N MET A 27 -2.27 -5.29 5.81
CA MET A 27 -1.06 -6.10 5.60
C MET A 27 -0.11 -6.11 6.80
N PHE A 28 -0.29 -5.22 7.78
CA PHE A 28 0.66 -5.05 8.87
C PHE A 28 0.24 -5.78 10.14
N PHE A 29 1.14 -6.59 10.70
CA PHE A 29 1.02 -7.25 12.02
C PHE A 29 -0.31 -7.99 12.20
N ARG A 30 -0.77 -8.67 11.16
CA ARG A 30 -2.02 -9.41 11.15
C ARG A 30 -1.77 -10.91 11.21
N ALA A 31 -2.54 -11.65 12.00
CA ALA A 31 -2.51 -13.11 11.99
C ALA A 31 -2.76 -13.66 10.59
N GLY A 32 -1.84 -14.45 10.06
CA GLY A 32 -1.85 -14.97 8.70
C GLY A 32 -1.18 -14.05 7.66
N GLY A 33 -0.80 -12.83 8.03
CA GLY A 33 -0.04 -11.92 7.16
C GLY A 33 1.46 -12.09 7.28
N LEU A 34 2.21 -11.53 6.33
CA LEU A 34 3.67 -11.59 6.30
C LEU A 34 4.31 -10.76 7.42
N ALA A 35 5.30 -11.32 8.10
CA ALA A 35 5.97 -10.65 9.23
C ALA A 35 7.05 -9.64 8.80
N ASN A 36 7.52 -9.70 7.56
CA ASN A 36 8.51 -8.79 7.00
C ASN A 36 7.91 -7.56 6.31
N ILE A 37 6.64 -7.24 6.58
CA ILE A 37 6.00 -6.02 6.10
C ILE A 37 6.45 -4.82 6.93
N ASN A 38 6.91 -3.76 6.25
CA ASN A 38 7.25 -2.46 6.85
C ASN A 38 6.34 -1.38 6.27
N PRO A 39 5.21 -1.07 6.94
CA PRO A 39 4.30 -0.05 6.45
C PRO A 39 4.93 1.34 6.60
N MET A 40 4.87 2.15 5.56
CA MET A 40 5.29 3.55 5.58
C MET A 40 4.19 4.41 6.22
N MET A 41 3.89 4.15 7.50
CA MET A 41 2.82 4.82 8.22
C MET A 41 3.15 6.29 8.46
N GLU A 42 2.39 7.15 7.80
CA GLU A 42 2.35 8.58 8.06
C GLU A 42 0.98 8.94 8.63
N THR A 43 0.93 9.25 9.92
CA THR A 43 -0.34 9.52 10.61
C THR A 43 -1.08 10.74 10.05
N ALA A 44 -0.37 11.68 9.46
CA ALA A 44 -0.96 12.85 8.82
C ALA A 44 -1.76 12.52 7.55
N LEU A 45 -1.48 11.39 6.89
CA LEU A 45 -2.26 10.87 5.76
C LEU A 45 -3.42 9.97 6.18
N SER A 46 -3.51 9.57 7.45
CA SER A 46 -4.58 8.72 7.93
C SER A 46 -5.90 9.47 8.05
N VAL A 47 -6.98 8.81 7.62
CA VAL A 47 -8.35 9.32 7.79
C VAL A 47 -8.72 9.57 9.26
N PHE A 48 -8.13 8.83 10.18
CA PHE A 48 -8.39 8.95 11.64
C PHE A 48 -7.74 10.20 12.26
N ASN A 49 -6.82 10.84 11.55
CA ASN A 49 -6.12 12.02 12.04
C ASN A 49 -6.52 13.28 11.25
N GLN A 50 -7.79 13.69 11.38
CA GLN A 50 -8.38 14.89 10.75
C GLN A 50 -8.53 14.79 9.22
N ALA A 51 -9.73 14.42 8.78
CA ALA A 51 -10.04 14.15 7.38
C ALA A 51 -9.69 15.29 6.40
N LEU A 52 -9.97 16.54 6.72
CA LEU A 52 -9.62 17.67 5.86
C LEU A 52 -8.10 17.93 5.79
N LYS A 53 -7.36 17.55 6.83
CA LYS A 53 -5.91 17.69 6.86
C LYS A 53 -5.24 16.69 5.93
N TYR A 54 -5.60 15.41 5.99
CA TYR A 54 -5.02 14.43 5.06
C TYR A 54 -5.35 14.78 3.61
N LEU A 55 -6.58 15.22 3.34
CA LEU A 55 -7.01 15.63 2.00
C LEU A 55 -6.15 16.77 1.42
N ALA A 56 -5.70 17.70 2.26
CA ALA A 56 -4.76 18.73 1.87
C ALA A 56 -3.36 18.17 1.61
N LEU A 57 -2.88 17.29 2.51
CA LEU A 57 -1.51 16.75 2.44
C LEU A 57 -1.31 15.77 1.28
N GLU A 58 -2.30 14.94 0.94
CA GLU A 58 -2.21 14.06 -0.23
C GLU A 58 -2.08 14.83 -1.55
N ARG A 59 -2.53 16.10 -1.56
CA ARG A 59 -2.43 17.04 -2.68
C ARG A 59 -1.19 17.94 -2.62
N THR A 60 -0.30 17.71 -1.66
CA THR A 60 0.91 18.52 -1.48
C THR A 60 2.10 17.81 -2.10
N GLU A 61 2.76 18.48 -3.06
CA GLU A 61 3.97 17.97 -3.70
C GLU A 61 5.15 17.92 -2.71
N ASN A 62 6.06 17.00 -2.96
CA ASN A 62 7.23 16.65 -2.15
C ASN A 62 6.93 16.00 -0.78
N PHE A 63 5.67 15.90 -0.38
CA PHE A 63 5.31 15.28 0.90
C PHE A 63 5.57 13.77 0.89
N GLY A 64 5.12 13.07 -0.14
CA GLY A 64 5.33 11.61 -0.27
C GLY A 64 6.79 11.22 -0.37
N ALA A 65 7.60 11.99 -1.08
CA ALA A 65 9.04 11.76 -1.16
C ALA A 65 9.73 11.86 0.21
N SER A 66 9.25 12.74 1.10
CA SER A 66 9.80 12.86 2.46
C SER A 66 9.54 11.60 3.31
N ILE A 67 8.37 10.98 3.13
CA ILE A 67 8.03 9.71 3.79
C ILE A 67 8.97 8.60 3.33
N VAL A 68 9.13 8.43 2.01
CA VAL A 68 10.04 7.42 1.45
C VAL A 68 11.48 7.63 1.94
N LYS A 69 11.97 8.88 1.97
CA LYS A 69 13.31 9.19 2.50
C LYS A 69 13.48 8.80 3.98
N TYR A 70 12.43 8.95 4.78
CA TYR A 70 12.46 8.56 6.19
C TYR A 70 12.50 7.04 6.37
N TYR A 71 11.75 6.29 5.56
CA TYR A 71 11.73 4.81 5.62
C TYR A 71 12.95 4.19 4.94
N ASP A 72 13.56 4.89 3.99
CA ASP A 72 14.83 4.59 3.34
C ASP A 72 14.90 3.20 2.68
N PRO A 73 13.91 2.81 1.83
CA PRO A 73 14.00 1.57 1.08
C PRO A 73 15.23 1.58 0.17
N GLN A 74 15.92 0.44 0.09
CA GLN A 74 17.15 0.29 -0.65
C GLN A 74 16.92 -0.24 -2.07
N PRO A 75 17.88 -0.07 -3.01
CA PRO A 75 17.76 -0.60 -4.35
C PRO A 75 17.39 -2.10 -4.35
N GLY A 76 16.35 -2.45 -5.12
CA GLY A 76 15.83 -3.81 -5.20
C GLY A 76 14.82 -4.19 -4.11
N ASP A 77 14.58 -3.33 -3.11
CA ASP A 77 13.47 -3.54 -2.17
C ASP A 77 12.11 -3.43 -2.88
N VAL A 78 11.16 -4.21 -2.41
CA VAL A 78 9.78 -4.18 -2.93
C VAL A 78 8.97 -3.15 -2.16
N VAL A 79 8.29 -2.27 -2.89
CA VAL A 79 7.34 -1.30 -2.33
C VAL A 79 5.98 -1.52 -2.99
N ILE A 80 4.98 -1.84 -2.17
CA ILE A 80 3.59 -1.98 -2.61
C ILE A 80 2.89 -0.66 -2.37
N PHE A 81 2.24 -0.13 -3.39
CA PHE A 81 1.43 1.09 -3.31
C PHE A 81 -0.04 0.75 -3.38
N PHE A 82 -0.82 1.22 -2.40
CA PHE A 82 -2.27 1.23 -2.45
C PHE A 82 -2.74 2.67 -2.60
N HIS A 83 -3.30 3.01 -3.75
CA HIS A 83 -3.92 4.31 -3.96
C HIS A 83 -4.85 4.30 -5.16
N ASN A 84 -6.13 4.02 -4.95
CA ASN A 84 -7.15 3.87 -6.01
C ASN A 84 -7.11 4.98 -7.05
N ILE A 85 -6.93 6.23 -6.62
CA ILE A 85 -6.88 7.40 -7.51
C ILE A 85 -5.60 7.39 -8.37
N GLY A 86 -4.45 7.04 -7.79
CA GLY A 86 -3.18 6.85 -8.50
C GLY A 86 -2.59 8.07 -9.21
N ILE A 87 -3.02 9.31 -8.86
CA ILE A 87 -2.59 10.55 -9.52
C ILE A 87 -2.26 11.68 -8.55
N ASN A 88 -2.51 11.49 -7.24
CA ASN A 88 -2.33 12.55 -6.26
C ASN A 88 -0.84 12.83 -5.99
N PRO A 89 -0.46 14.09 -5.74
CA PRO A 89 0.92 14.52 -5.55
C PRO A 89 1.72 13.66 -4.58
N ALA A 90 1.24 13.45 -3.35
CA ALA A 90 1.99 12.66 -2.37
C ALA A 90 2.28 11.23 -2.83
N THR A 91 1.35 10.59 -3.56
CA THR A 91 1.55 9.23 -4.10
C THR A 91 2.55 9.22 -5.24
N ILE A 92 2.43 10.17 -6.16
CA ILE A 92 3.36 10.27 -7.30
C ILE A 92 4.78 10.60 -6.82
N ASP A 93 4.94 11.53 -5.87
CA ASP A 93 6.24 11.83 -5.27
C ASP A 93 6.89 10.61 -4.63
N ALA A 94 6.11 9.83 -3.88
CA ALA A 94 6.60 8.60 -3.26
C ALA A 94 7.03 7.57 -4.30
N ALA A 95 6.24 7.39 -5.37
CA ALA A 95 6.56 6.48 -6.46
C ALA A 95 7.83 6.93 -7.22
N MET A 96 7.95 8.22 -7.52
CA MET A 96 9.15 8.81 -8.14
C MET A 96 10.40 8.57 -7.28
N GLU A 97 10.32 8.81 -5.98
CA GLU A 97 11.46 8.62 -5.09
C GLU A 97 11.83 7.14 -4.97
N CYS A 98 10.86 6.22 -4.89
CA CYS A 98 11.12 4.77 -4.91
C CYS A 98 11.75 4.32 -6.25
N HIS A 99 11.22 4.80 -7.36
CA HIS A 99 11.75 4.50 -8.70
C HIS A 99 13.20 4.99 -8.85
N LYS A 100 13.47 6.24 -8.44
CA LYS A 100 14.81 6.84 -8.44
C LYS A 100 15.80 6.04 -7.59
N ARG A 101 15.35 5.43 -6.49
CA ARG A 101 16.16 4.57 -5.62
C ARG A 101 16.40 3.18 -6.19
N GLY A 102 15.73 2.81 -7.29
CA GLY A 102 15.82 1.46 -7.86
C GLY A 102 15.01 0.41 -7.10
N CYS A 103 13.98 0.82 -6.37
CA CYS A 103 13.02 -0.10 -5.76
C CYS A 103 12.17 -0.80 -6.83
N LYS A 104 11.59 -1.95 -6.46
CA LYS A 104 10.60 -2.66 -7.26
C LYS A 104 9.21 -2.27 -6.82
N ILE A 105 8.42 -1.70 -7.72
CA ILE A 105 7.12 -1.11 -7.40
C ILE A 105 5.99 -2.03 -7.86
N ILE A 106 5.13 -2.43 -6.91
CA ILE A 106 3.83 -3.04 -7.17
C ILE A 106 2.79 -1.97 -6.89
N ALA A 107 2.03 -1.55 -7.89
CA ALA A 107 1.04 -0.51 -7.77
C ALA A 107 -0.37 -1.10 -7.86
N VAL A 108 -1.22 -0.81 -6.87
CA VAL A 108 -2.66 -1.12 -6.85
C VAL A 108 -3.40 0.20 -6.96
N ALA A 109 -4.10 0.41 -8.08
CA ALA A 109 -4.82 1.64 -8.37
C ALA A 109 -5.85 1.41 -9.48
N SER A 110 -6.75 2.38 -9.70
CA SER A 110 -7.73 2.32 -10.77
C SER A 110 -7.23 2.95 -12.05
N SER A 111 -7.32 2.19 -13.15
CA SER A 111 -7.11 2.72 -14.49
C SER A 111 -8.15 3.78 -14.89
N TYR A 112 -9.38 3.69 -14.37
CA TYR A 112 -10.42 4.69 -14.63
C TYR A 112 -10.01 6.08 -14.14
N TRP A 113 -9.57 6.19 -12.87
CA TRP A 113 -9.09 7.45 -12.32
C TRP A 113 -7.90 8.01 -13.09
N GLN A 114 -6.95 7.16 -13.45
CA GLN A 114 -5.73 7.56 -14.12
C GLN A 114 -5.97 8.02 -15.56
N ASN A 115 -6.95 7.42 -16.26
CA ASN A 115 -7.25 7.71 -17.68
C ASN A 115 -8.34 8.75 -17.87
N GLU A 116 -9.36 8.80 -17.00
CA GLU A 116 -10.50 9.69 -17.18
C GLU A 116 -10.27 11.10 -16.63
N MET A 117 -9.39 11.24 -15.61
CA MET A 117 -9.09 12.57 -15.07
C MET A 117 -8.24 13.41 -16.02
N PRO A 118 -8.66 14.65 -16.36
CA PRO A 118 -7.86 15.56 -17.18
C PRO A 118 -6.44 15.74 -16.64
N LYS A 119 -5.48 15.98 -17.52
CA LYS A 119 -4.06 16.14 -17.14
C LYS A 119 -3.80 17.36 -16.26
N ASP A 120 -4.64 18.38 -16.36
CA ASP A 120 -4.60 19.62 -15.57
C ASP A 120 -5.57 19.60 -14.38
N HIS A 121 -6.16 18.44 -14.05
CA HIS A 121 -7.06 18.34 -12.91
C HIS A 121 -6.34 18.64 -11.60
N PHE A 122 -6.96 19.44 -10.73
CA PHE A 122 -6.35 20.00 -9.50
C PHE A 122 -5.87 18.97 -8.48
N ILE A 123 -6.32 17.70 -8.58
CA ILE A 123 -5.84 16.62 -7.70
C ILE A 123 -4.61 15.92 -8.25
N ARG A 124 -4.21 16.19 -9.50
CA ARG A 124 -3.03 15.56 -10.12
C ARG A 124 -1.74 16.21 -9.65
N HIS A 125 -0.69 15.41 -9.63
CA HIS A 125 0.68 15.93 -9.57
C HIS A 125 0.99 16.78 -10.82
N SER A 126 1.72 17.88 -10.65
CA SER A 126 2.02 18.85 -11.72
C SER A 126 2.76 18.26 -12.92
N ASN A 127 3.49 17.13 -12.75
CA ASN A 127 4.17 16.45 -13.85
C ASN A 127 3.22 15.65 -14.77
N GLY A 128 1.93 15.50 -14.41
CA GLY A 128 0.90 14.83 -15.20
C GLY A 128 1.03 13.30 -15.30
N THR A 129 1.92 12.67 -14.54
CA THR A 129 2.11 11.20 -14.55
C THR A 129 1.07 10.47 -13.71
N ASN A 130 1.01 9.16 -13.88
CA ASN A 130 0.17 8.22 -13.16
C ASN A 130 1.04 7.30 -12.29
N LEU A 131 0.47 6.70 -11.26
CA LEU A 131 1.17 5.70 -10.43
C LEU A 131 1.65 4.50 -11.27
N PHE A 132 0.85 4.08 -12.25
CA PHE A 132 1.22 2.96 -13.13
C PHE A 132 2.43 3.25 -14.03
N ASP A 133 2.76 4.51 -14.28
CA ASP A 133 3.94 4.88 -15.07
C ASP A 133 5.26 4.51 -14.37
N TYR A 134 5.23 4.29 -13.04
CA TYR A 134 6.38 3.92 -12.22
C TYR A 134 6.38 2.45 -11.80
N ALA A 135 5.32 1.68 -12.12
CA ALA A 135 5.14 0.33 -11.62
C ALA A 135 5.92 -0.71 -12.43
N ASP A 136 6.65 -1.61 -11.74
CA ASP A 136 7.13 -2.87 -12.33
C ASP A 136 5.96 -3.87 -12.50
N VAL A 137 4.96 -3.81 -11.60
CA VAL A 137 3.72 -4.57 -11.67
C VAL A 137 2.55 -3.64 -11.37
N ALA A 138 1.66 -3.47 -12.33
CA ALA A 138 0.42 -2.70 -12.18
C ALA A 138 -0.76 -3.66 -11.97
N ILE A 139 -1.51 -3.45 -10.91
CA ILE A 139 -2.74 -4.18 -10.58
C ILE A 139 -3.89 -3.19 -10.62
N ASP A 140 -4.77 -3.36 -11.59
CA ASP A 140 -5.95 -2.54 -11.72
C ASP A 140 -7.04 -3.04 -10.75
N ASP A 141 -7.47 -2.16 -9.85
CA ASP A 141 -8.55 -2.44 -8.90
C ASP A 141 -9.93 -2.20 -9.51
N TYR A 142 -9.98 -1.60 -10.71
CA TYR A 142 -11.20 -1.27 -11.46
C TYR A 142 -12.22 -0.43 -10.69
N ASN A 143 -11.81 0.29 -9.67
CA ASN A 143 -12.72 1.18 -8.94
C ASN A 143 -13.19 2.31 -9.82
N PRO A 144 -14.50 2.56 -9.91
CA PRO A 144 -15.03 3.66 -10.72
C PRO A 144 -14.65 5.02 -10.15
N VAL A 145 -14.62 6.02 -11.00
CA VAL A 145 -14.49 7.42 -10.56
C VAL A 145 -15.65 7.74 -9.60
N GLY A 146 -15.29 8.19 -8.39
CA GLY A 146 -16.26 8.45 -7.31
C GLY A 146 -16.42 7.31 -6.30
N ASP A 147 -15.81 6.13 -6.54
CA ASP A 147 -15.73 4.97 -5.63
C ASP A 147 -17.08 4.31 -5.26
N ALA A 148 -18.16 5.06 -5.14
CA ALA A 148 -19.48 4.55 -4.72
C ALA A 148 -20.25 3.98 -5.92
N ILE A 149 -20.88 2.79 -5.74
CA ILE A 149 -21.45 2.02 -6.87
C ILE A 149 -22.96 1.77 -6.76
N VAL A 150 -23.61 2.12 -5.66
CA VAL A 150 -25.04 1.83 -5.45
C VAL A 150 -25.87 3.09 -5.63
N ASN A 151 -26.79 3.05 -6.61
CA ASN A 151 -27.79 4.10 -6.81
C ASN A 151 -29.07 3.75 -6.03
N VAL A 152 -29.43 4.59 -5.06
CA VAL A 152 -30.69 4.45 -4.30
C VAL A 152 -31.76 5.36 -4.92
N PRO A 153 -32.95 4.85 -5.26
CA PRO A 153 -34.03 5.68 -5.80
C PRO A 153 -34.34 6.90 -4.91
N GLY A 154 -34.38 8.08 -5.52
CA GLY A 154 -34.58 9.35 -4.78
C GLY A 154 -33.31 10.03 -4.27
N MET A 155 -32.14 9.41 -4.41
CA MET A 155 -30.85 10.04 -4.14
C MET A 155 -30.16 10.46 -5.45
N THR A 156 -29.44 11.57 -5.41
CA THR A 156 -28.62 12.06 -6.54
C THR A 156 -27.16 11.57 -6.47
N THR A 157 -26.69 11.20 -5.28
CA THR A 157 -25.31 10.76 -5.04
C THR A 157 -25.31 9.26 -4.77
N PRO A 158 -24.47 8.47 -5.48
CA PRO A 158 -24.29 7.05 -5.19
C PRO A 158 -23.73 6.84 -3.77
N ILE A 159 -23.99 5.67 -3.19
CA ILE A 159 -23.46 5.22 -1.89
C ILE A 159 -22.73 3.89 -2.05
N GLY A 160 -22.07 3.44 -0.97
CA GLY A 160 -21.36 2.16 -0.96
C GLY A 160 -20.01 2.23 -1.67
N PRO A 161 -18.99 2.87 -1.06
CA PRO A 161 -17.63 2.88 -1.58
C PRO A 161 -17.05 1.46 -1.54
N VAL A 162 -16.34 1.06 -2.61
CA VAL A 162 -15.87 -0.32 -2.78
C VAL A 162 -14.35 -0.47 -2.75
N SER A 163 -13.62 0.62 -2.86
CA SER A 163 -12.15 0.59 -2.97
C SER A 163 -11.49 -0.28 -1.90
N ASN A 164 -11.79 -0.07 -0.64
CA ASN A 164 -11.16 -0.84 0.43
C ASN A 164 -11.53 -2.34 0.41
N VAL A 165 -12.74 -2.69 -0.02
CA VAL A 165 -13.13 -4.11 -0.15
C VAL A 165 -12.25 -4.81 -1.18
N VAL A 166 -12.00 -4.15 -2.30
CA VAL A 166 -11.14 -4.63 -3.38
C VAL A 166 -9.67 -4.63 -2.94
N ASP A 167 -9.20 -3.53 -2.35
CA ASP A 167 -7.82 -3.39 -1.89
C ASP A 167 -7.44 -4.44 -0.85
N PHE A 168 -8.32 -4.74 0.13
CA PHE A 168 -8.09 -5.79 1.12
C PHE A 168 -8.01 -7.17 0.46
N THR A 169 -8.88 -7.41 -0.53
CA THR A 169 -8.84 -8.66 -1.29
C THR A 169 -7.53 -8.80 -2.05
N ILE A 170 -7.08 -7.74 -2.73
CA ILE A 170 -5.81 -7.72 -3.46
C ILE A 170 -4.62 -7.91 -2.48
N ALA A 171 -4.64 -7.23 -1.33
CA ALA A 171 -3.61 -7.37 -0.30
C ALA A 171 -3.42 -8.83 0.12
N HIS A 172 -4.51 -9.52 0.46
CA HIS A 172 -4.46 -10.93 0.82
C HIS A 172 -4.04 -11.84 -0.34
N LEU A 173 -4.51 -11.59 -1.55
CA LEU A 173 -4.09 -12.36 -2.73
C LEU A 173 -2.59 -12.21 -3.02
N LEU A 174 -2.01 -11.02 -2.81
CA LEU A 174 -0.57 -10.79 -2.92
C LEU A 174 0.22 -11.60 -1.88
N GLU A 175 -0.23 -11.61 -0.62
CA GLU A 175 0.42 -12.38 0.44
C GLU A 175 0.30 -13.89 0.21
N ILE A 176 -0.90 -14.38 -0.15
CA ILE A 176 -1.14 -15.80 -0.46
C ILE A 176 -0.26 -16.24 -1.64
N SER A 177 -0.23 -15.44 -2.71
CA SER A 177 0.58 -15.74 -3.90
C SER A 177 2.08 -15.73 -3.58
N CYS A 178 2.52 -14.79 -2.75
CA CYS A 178 3.89 -14.73 -2.26
C CYS A 178 4.28 -15.97 -1.44
N CYS A 179 3.45 -16.35 -0.47
CA CYS A 179 3.68 -17.54 0.34
C CYS A 179 3.73 -18.81 -0.51
N ARG A 180 2.80 -18.95 -1.46
CA ARG A 180 2.79 -20.07 -2.41
C ARG A 180 4.10 -20.16 -3.19
N GLN A 181 4.56 -19.03 -3.76
CA GLN A 181 5.82 -18.97 -4.49
C GLN A 181 7.04 -19.30 -3.59
N CYS A 182 7.00 -18.89 -2.33
CA CYS A 182 8.06 -19.26 -1.38
C CYS A 182 8.11 -20.79 -1.18
N VAL A 183 6.96 -21.41 -0.92
CA VAL A 183 6.86 -22.87 -0.70
C VAL A 183 7.32 -23.65 -1.94
N GLU A 184 6.90 -23.24 -3.14
CA GLU A 184 7.32 -23.85 -4.41
C GLU A 184 8.85 -23.78 -4.62
N ARG A 185 9.52 -22.81 -4.00
CA ARG A 185 11.00 -22.64 -4.03
C ARG A 185 11.71 -23.26 -2.83
N GLY A 186 11.00 -23.96 -1.95
CA GLY A 186 11.56 -24.53 -0.72
C GLY A 186 11.89 -23.50 0.37
N LEU A 187 11.32 -22.30 0.29
CA LEU A 187 11.48 -21.25 1.29
C LEU A 187 10.33 -21.30 2.29
N VAL A 188 10.62 -20.91 3.54
CA VAL A 188 9.60 -20.75 4.58
C VAL A 188 9.25 -19.26 4.69
N PRO A 189 8.06 -18.83 4.24
CA PRO A 189 7.64 -17.45 4.39
C PRO A 189 7.43 -17.11 5.88
N PRO A 190 7.86 -15.92 6.34
CA PRO A 190 7.63 -15.48 7.71
C PRO A 190 6.18 -15.01 7.85
N VAL A 191 5.33 -15.79 8.51
CA VAL A 191 3.90 -15.51 8.67
C VAL A 191 3.55 -15.43 10.15
N TRP A 192 2.86 -14.34 10.54
CA TRP A 192 2.37 -14.13 11.90
C TRP A 192 1.34 -15.19 12.30
N ASN A 193 1.53 -15.79 13.46
CA ASN A 193 0.49 -16.60 14.10
C ASN A 193 -0.46 -15.69 14.88
N SER A 194 -1.71 -16.13 15.07
CA SER A 194 -2.61 -15.42 15.96
C SER A 194 -2.08 -15.43 17.39
N ALA A 195 -1.83 -14.27 17.98
CA ALA A 195 -1.42 -14.14 19.38
C ALA A 195 -2.49 -14.66 20.36
N HIS A 196 -3.76 -14.72 19.91
CA HIS A 196 -4.88 -15.24 20.71
C HIS A 196 -5.03 -16.77 20.60
N ALA A 197 -4.31 -17.43 19.70
CA ALA A 197 -4.33 -18.88 19.57
C ALA A 197 -3.32 -19.52 20.57
N PRO A 198 -3.56 -20.75 21.02
CA PRO A 198 -2.62 -21.44 21.90
C PRO A 198 -1.20 -21.51 21.30
N GLY A 199 -0.21 -21.04 22.04
CA GLY A 199 1.18 -21.00 21.60
C GLY A 199 1.50 -19.93 20.54
N GLY A 200 0.60 -18.97 20.32
CA GLY A 200 0.77 -17.93 19.30
C GLY A 200 1.94 -17.00 19.59
N ASP A 201 2.07 -16.55 20.82
CA ASP A 201 3.15 -15.64 21.23
C ASP A 201 4.52 -16.31 21.14
N GLU A 202 4.62 -17.57 21.56
CA GLU A 202 5.86 -18.34 21.48
C GLU A 202 6.31 -18.54 20.03
N LYS A 203 5.35 -18.82 19.11
CA LYS A 203 5.64 -18.96 17.69
C LYS A 203 6.06 -17.63 17.05
N ASN A 204 5.53 -16.51 17.52
CA ASN A 204 5.86 -15.18 17.03
C ASN A 204 7.17 -14.61 17.62
N ALA A 205 7.66 -15.16 18.72
CA ALA A 205 8.83 -14.61 19.44
C ALA A 205 10.07 -14.44 18.55
N ALA A 206 10.34 -15.41 17.66
CA ALA A 206 11.48 -15.33 16.73
C ALA A 206 11.29 -14.19 15.70
N TYR A 207 10.08 -13.99 15.19
CA TYR A 207 9.78 -12.92 14.25
C TYR A 207 9.84 -11.55 14.93
N LEU A 208 9.31 -11.41 16.14
CA LEU A 208 9.44 -10.18 16.93
C LEU A 208 10.90 -9.83 17.19
N LYS A 209 11.71 -10.80 17.61
CA LYS A 209 13.16 -10.59 17.80
C LYS A 209 13.85 -10.09 16.54
N LYS A 210 13.47 -10.65 15.37
CA LYS A 210 14.07 -10.30 14.08
C LYS A 210 13.61 -8.96 13.55
N TYR A 211 12.30 -8.73 13.51
CA TYR A 211 11.71 -7.62 12.75
C TYR A 211 11.51 -6.34 13.57
N ARG A 212 11.36 -6.42 14.89
CA ARG A 212 11.19 -5.24 15.75
C ARG A 212 12.28 -4.17 15.58
N PRO A 213 13.58 -4.50 15.44
CA PRO A 213 14.60 -3.48 15.18
C PRO A 213 14.61 -2.93 13.75
N LEU A 214 13.92 -3.58 12.81
CA LEU A 214 13.93 -3.25 11.38
C LEU A 214 12.66 -2.54 10.91
N VAL A 215 11.51 -2.93 11.46
CA VAL A 215 10.19 -2.40 11.11
C VAL A 215 9.84 -1.25 12.03
N LYS A 216 9.73 -0.03 11.48
CA LYS A 216 9.63 1.21 12.27
C LYS A 216 8.34 1.33 13.11
N CYS A 217 7.29 0.58 12.74
CA CYS A 217 5.99 0.61 13.42
C CYS A 217 5.75 -0.58 14.37
N LEU A 218 6.73 -1.49 14.55
CA LEU A 218 6.59 -2.72 15.33
C LEU A 218 7.10 -2.60 16.78
#